data_f08928fd798927351afb401dcc6e3d87
#
_entry.id   f08928fd798927351afb401dcc6e3d87
#
_cell.length_a   1.000
_cell.length_b   1.000
_cell.length_c   1.000
_cell.angle_alpha   90.00
_cell.angle_beta   90.00
_cell.angle_gamma   90.00
#
_symmetry.space_group_name_H-M   'P 1'
#
loop_
_entity.id
_entity.type
_entity.pdbx_description
1 polymer ?
#
loop_
_entity_poly.entity_id
_entity_poly.type
_entity_poly.pdbx_seq_one_letter_code
_entity_poly.pdbx_strand_id
1 'polypeptide(L)'
;MRSLPSYIILLALLLSSCTRSAPVNVSFTTPPAPIAIPNLPTAAPVMTYLPPTRIPGQPIASPTANVPLLPTFTPLPANATQQFLPTATPGPLTYTVQAGDYPGSIAAQFGITINELLSANKLGADSVIYPGDTLIIPVTATQQAPIVAAAPQLSTADYFKILPDSEEVYGPLSAVLNVDTYVQKQGGYLAFYTQDNVDGETLTGAQIVVKVAHNYSVNPRLLLAMLEYRAQWVTNPNPAPSTTYDPIGYVDDFHQGLYRQLTWTADMLNQGFYRWKEGKITTWTLADGTQIVPQPGINPGTAALQNVFAKLDSQSTWMIDTGPNGLYATYSTMFGYPFDWAIEPLLPAGLTQPTLTLPFRSGEIWQFTGGPHAGWDEGSAWAALDFAPPGEPLGCGPSEAWVTAVAPGLIIRANNGAVVEDLDGDGLEQTGWTILYMHMESRERVKAGTLVQTGDKIGHPSCEGGLANADHLHLARRYNGLWIPAADPNMPFVMDGYVASGNEVEYDGWLTRNGKVIEAWDGKNTINEIQR
;
A
#
# COMPACT_ATOMS: atom_id res chain seq x y z
N MET A 1 -34.21 66.06 -2.86
CA MET A 1 -33.75 66.45 -4.18
C MET A 1 -32.26 66.21 -4.26
N ARG A 2 -31.85 65.21 -4.94
CA ARG A 2 -30.62 64.90 -5.67
C ARG A 2 -30.47 63.38 -5.75
N SER A 3 -30.71 62.88 -6.93
CA SER A 3 -30.66 61.52 -7.37
C SER A 3 -29.20 60.98 -7.42
N LEU A 4 -28.96 59.74 -6.92
CA LEU A 4 -27.77 58.95 -7.21
C LEU A 4 -28.07 58.00 -8.38
N PRO A 5 -27.15 57.81 -9.33
CA PRO A 5 -27.32 56.87 -10.42
C PRO A 5 -26.84 55.46 -10.02
N SER A 6 -27.65 54.48 -10.39
CA SER A 6 -27.34 53.04 -10.32
C SER A 6 -26.27 52.64 -11.33
N TYR A 7 -25.19 52.04 -10.90
CA TYR A 7 -24.22 51.34 -11.77
C TYR A 7 -24.68 49.89 -11.98
N ILE A 8 -25.09 49.60 -13.21
CA ILE A 8 -25.32 48.24 -13.71
C ILE A 8 -23.95 47.70 -14.16
N ILE A 9 -23.43 46.66 -13.47
CA ILE A 9 -22.27 45.92 -13.91
C ILE A 9 -22.76 44.84 -14.88
N LEU A 10 -22.41 45.01 -16.15
CA LEU A 10 -22.67 44.05 -17.23
C LEU A 10 -21.56 42.97 -17.18
N LEU A 11 -21.91 41.75 -16.76
CA LEU A 11 -21.02 40.60 -16.80
C LEU A 11 -21.05 40.00 -18.21
N ALA A 12 -20.01 40.24 -19.03
CA ALA A 12 -19.87 39.65 -20.34
C ALA A 12 -19.37 38.22 -20.23
N LEU A 13 -20.24 37.24 -20.47
CA LEU A 13 -19.91 35.86 -20.69
C LEU A 13 -19.26 35.71 -22.07
N LEU A 14 -17.95 35.44 -22.10
CA LEU A 14 -17.24 35.01 -23.30
C LEU A 14 -17.47 33.50 -23.48
N LEU A 15 -18.41 33.14 -24.33
CA LEU A 15 -18.56 31.80 -24.88
C LEU A 15 -17.46 31.60 -25.94
N SER A 16 -16.42 30.86 -25.59
CA SER A 16 -15.42 30.34 -26.53
C SER A 16 -16.03 29.15 -27.27
N SER A 17 -16.41 29.33 -28.52
CA SER A 17 -16.88 28.27 -29.40
C SER A 17 -15.69 27.44 -29.88
N CYS A 18 -15.65 26.16 -29.50
CA CYS A 18 -14.77 25.18 -30.13
C CYS A 18 -15.22 24.95 -31.57
N THR A 19 -14.43 25.38 -32.53
CA THR A 19 -14.58 25.01 -33.94
C THR A 19 -14.10 23.59 -34.14
N ARG A 20 -15.01 22.70 -34.52
CA ARG A 20 -14.74 21.33 -34.97
C ARG A 20 -13.91 21.39 -36.27
N SER A 21 -12.71 20.85 -36.26
CA SER A 21 -11.93 20.59 -37.47
C SER A 21 -12.59 19.48 -38.30
N ALA A 22 -12.71 19.69 -39.60
CA ALA A 22 -13.24 18.70 -40.53
C ALA A 22 -12.32 17.47 -40.63
N PRO A 23 -12.86 16.27 -40.92
CA PRO A 23 -12.05 15.05 -41.04
C PRO A 23 -11.12 15.14 -42.25
N VAL A 24 -9.82 14.94 -42.04
CA VAL A 24 -8.83 14.76 -43.08
C VAL A 24 -8.95 13.32 -43.60
N ASN A 25 -9.28 13.17 -44.88
CA ASN A 25 -9.24 11.90 -45.58
C ASN A 25 -7.78 11.47 -45.74
N VAL A 26 -7.36 10.47 -44.97
CA VAL A 26 -6.05 9.82 -45.13
C VAL A 26 -6.22 8.61 -46.05
N SER A 27 -5.66 8.71 -47.28
CA SER A 27 -5.54 7.57 -48.19
C SER A 27 -4.52 6.58 -47.64
N PHE A 28 -4.95 5.34 -47.39
CA PHE A 28 -4.05 4.25 -47.01
C PHE A 28 -3.24 3.81 -48.22
N THR A 29 -1.93 4.03 -48.18
CA THR A 29 -0.96 3.34 -49.05
C THR A 29 -0.65 2.00 -48.42
N THR A 30 -0.60 0.95 -49.26
CA THR A 30 -0.25 -0.43 -48.89
C THR A 30 1.04 -0.49 -48.06
N PRO A 31 1.09 -1.32 -47.00
CA PRO A 31 2.29 -1.48 -46.20
C PRO A 31 3.45 -2.11 -47.01
N PRO A 32 4.69 -1.67 -46.81
CA PRO A 32 5.85 -2.31 -47.42
C PRO A 32 6.05 -3.75 -46.91
N ALA A 33 6.59 -4.60 -47.76
CA ALA A 33 6.87 -5.98 -47.45
C ALA A 33 7.79 -6.13 -46.23
N PRO A 34 7.64 -7.21 -45.42
CA PRO A 34 8.42 -7.40 -44.20
C PRO A 34 9.91 -7.56 -44.54
N ILE A 35 10.72 -6.74 -43.87
CA ILE A 35 12.19 -6.83 -43.91
C ILE A 35 12.59 -8.07 -43.10
N ALA A 36 13.34 -8.99 -43.70
CA ALA A 36 13.91 -10.14 -43.04
C ALA A 36 14.89 -9.68 -41.93
N ILE A 37 14.58 -10.00 -40.67
CA ILE A 37 15.44 -9.76 -39.52
C ILE A 37 16.57 -10.80 -39.53
N PRO A 38 17.85 -10.41 -39.44
CA PRO A 38 18.94 -11.38 -39.30
C PRO A 38 18.80 -12.09 -37.93
N ASN A 39 19.11 -13.39 -37.93
CA ASN A 39 19.05 -14.31 -36.82
C ASN A 39 19.51 -13.68 -35.49
N LEU A 40 18.58 -13.56 -34.52
CA LEU A 40 18.92 -13.34 -33.12
C LEU A 40 19.78 -14.53 -32.63
N PRO A 41 20.81 -14.29 -31.80
CA PRO A 41 21.51 -15.37 -31.14
C PRO A 41 20.54 -16.13 -30.23
N THR A 42 20.58 -17.44 -30.34
CA THR A 42 19.81 -18.40 -29.55
C THR A 42 20.02 -18.11 -28.08
N ALA A 43 18.94 -17.88 -27.35
CA ALA A 43 18.94 -17.69 -25.89
C ALA A 43 19.71 -18.85 -25.24
N ALA A 44 20.57 -18.51 -24.28
CA ALA A 44 21.24 -19.48 -23.43
C ALA A 44 20.20 -20.35 -22.72
N PRO A 45 20.47 -21.64 -22.47
CA PRO A 45 19.52 -22.53 -21.83
C PRO A 45 19.22 -22.02 -20.40
N VAL A 46 17.95 -21.81 -20.14
CA VAL A 46 17.44 -21.57 -18.78
C VAL A 46 17.82 -22.77 -17.93
N MET A 47 18.69 -22.57 -16.95
CA MET A 47 19.00 -23.60 -15.97
C MET A 47 17.73 -23.81 -15.11
N THR A 48 16.99 -24.85 -15.43
CA THR A 48 15.95 -25.39 -14.55
C THR A 48 16.62 -25.97 -13.32
N TYR A 49 16.46 -25.34 -12.20
CA TYR A 49 16.87 -25.89 -10.89
C TYR A 49 15.96 -27.07 -10.60
N LEU A 50 16.44 -28.28 -10.82
CA LEU A 50 15.79 -29.51 -10.35
C LEU A 50 16.17 -29.68 -8.87
N PRO A 51 15.19 -29.87 -7.96
CA PRO A 51 15.51 -30.20 -6.57
C PRO A 51 16.32 -31.50 -6.53
N PRO A 52 17.29 -31.63 -5.60
CA PRO A 52 18.13 -32.81 -5.51
C PRO A 52 17.28 -34.05 -5.25
N THR A 53 17.41 -35.02 -6.15
CA THR A 53 16.75 -36.34 -6.03
C THR A 53 17.31 -37.07 -4.82
N ARG A 54 16.44 -37.43 -3.89
CA ARG A 54 16.77 -38.19 -2.68
C ARG A 54 17.22 -39.59 -3.06
N ILE A 55 18.47 -39.92 -2.75
CA ILE A 55 18.98 -41.30 -2.85
C ILE A 55 18.61 -42.03 -1.55
N PRO A 56 17.86 -43.13 -1.59
CA PRO A 56 17.53 -43.89 -0.40
C PRO A 56 18.79 -44.57 0.14
N GLY A 57 19.12 -44.33 1.42
CA GLY A 57 20.13 -45.09 2.16
C GLY A 57 21.36 -44.34 2.70
N GLN A 58 21.46 -43.02 2.55
CA GLN A 58 22.53 -42.26 3.21
C GLN A 58 22.09 -41.65 4.54
N PRO A 59 22.89 -41.79 5.63
CA PRO A 59 22.60 -41.15 6.90
C PRO A 59 22.80 -39.64 6.81
N ILE A 60 21.85 -38.89 7.40
CA ILE A 60 21.87 -37.44 7.49
C ILE A 60 22.97 -37.03 8.48
N ALA A 61 23.96 -36.27 8.04
CA ALA A 61 24.87 -35.56 8.92
C ALA A 61 24.09 -34.42 9.61
N SER A 62 23.90 -34.55 10.93
CA SER A 62 23.34 -33.45 11.74
C SER A 62 24.35 -32.31 11.86
N PRO A 63 23.96 -31.06 11.66
CA PRO A 63 24.81 -29.93 12.03
C PRO A 63 24.88 -29.83 13.53
N THR A 64 26.08 -29.94 14.07
CA THR A 64 26.37 -29.70 15.50
C THR A 64 26.28 -28.20 15.75
N ALA A 65 25.12 -27.72 16.19
CA ALA A 65 24.99 -26.41 16.78
C ALA A 65 25.42 -26.48 18.25
N ASN A 66 26.44 -25.71 18.61
CA ASN A 66 26.77 -25.43 20.01
C ASN A 66 25.65 -24.56 20.60
N VAL A 67 24.71 -25.19 21.29
CA VAL A 67 23.71 -24.50 22.11
C VAL A 67 24.26 -24.49 23.55
N PRO A 68 24.31 -23.31 24.23
CA PRO A 68 24.67 -23.25 25.64
C PRO A 68 23.63 -24.01 26.47
N LEU A 69 24.09 -24.86 27.38
CA LEU A 69 23.26 -25.64 28.30
C LEU A 69 22.47 -24.69 29.21
N LEU A 70 21.13 -24.78 29.18
CA LEU A 70 20.26 -24.22 30.19
C LEU A 70 20.49 -24.91 31.56
N PRO A 71 20.35 -24.19 32.69
CA PRO A 71 20.55 -24.77 34.01
C PRO A 71 19.47 -25.81 34.30
N THR A 72 19.91 -26.93 34.81
CA THR A 72 19.11 -28.11 35.22
C THR A 72 18.26 -27.74 36.42
N PHE A 73 16.94 -27.86 36.31
CA PHE A 73 16.04 -27.77 37.46
C PHE A 73 16.10 -29.05 38.30
N THR A 74 16.31 -28.86 39.58
CA THR A 74 16.24 -29.95 40.58
C THR A 74 14.76 -30.26 40.85
N PRO A 75 14.31 -31.53 40.80
CA PRO A 75 12.91 -31.85 41.11
C PRO A 75 12.63 -31.72 42.59
N LEU A 76 11.49 -31.07 42.95
CA LEU A 76 10.96 -31.05 44.30
C LEU A 76 10.46 -32.45 44.75
N PRO A 77 10.56 -32.80 46.05
CA PRO A 77 10.14 -34.09 46.53
C PRO A 77 8.61 -34.28 46.47
N ALA A 78 8.20 -35.45 45.97
CA ALA A 78 6.84 -35.91 45.98
C ALA A 78 6.42 -36.28 47.43
N ASN A 79 5.56 -35.46 48.03
CA ASN A 79 4.58 -35.86 49.06
C ASN A 79 3.90 -34.60 49.64
N ALA A 80 2.80 -34.19 49.03
CA ALA A 80 1.76 -33.42 49.70
C ALA A 80 0.40 -33.98 49.25
N THR A 81 -0.24 -34.70 50.16
CA THR A 81 -1.60 -35.22 49.98
C THR A 81 -2.57 -34.03 49.84
N GLN A 82 -3.09 -33.79 48.66
CA GLN A 82 -4.16 -32.80 48.45
C GLN A 82 -5.49 -33.39 48.90
N GLN A 83 -6.10 -32.77 49.92
CA GLN A 83 -7.50 -32.99 50.24
C GLN A 83 -8.40 -32.36 49.17
N PHE A 84 -9.21 -33.21 48.54
CA PHE A 84 -10.24 -32.76 47.58
C PHE A 84 -11.40 -32.15 48.36
N LEU A 85 -11.62 -30.83 48.17
CA LEU A 85 -12.88 -30.16 48.49
C LEU A 85 -13.91 -30.46 47.38
N PRO A 86 -15.21 -30.59 47.69
CA PRO A 86 -16.21 -30.87 46.67
C PRO A 86 -16.29 -29.71 45.66
N THR A 87 -16.09 -30.06 44.38
CA THR A 87 -16.13 -29.12 43.27
C THR A 87 -17.57 -28.63 43.08
N ALA A 88 -17.78 -27.33 43.26
CA ALA A 88 -19.00 -26.70 42.80
C ALA A 88 -19.03 -26.79 41.25
N THR A 89 -20.13 -27.24 40.67
CA THR A 89 -20.34 -27.29 39.23
C THR A 89 -20.22 -25.85 38.71
N PRO A 90 -19.26 -25.53 37.84
CA PRO A 90 -19.16 -24.18 37.29
C PRO A 90 -20.43 -23.85 36.50
N GLY A 91 -21.00 -22.68 36.73
CA GLY A 91 -22.04 -22.13 35.86
C GLY A 91 -21.52 -21.90 34.44
N PRO A 92 -22.40 -21.68 33.46
CA PRO A 92 -21.97 -21.41 32.11
C PRO A 92 -21.03 -20.21 32.08
N LEU A 93 -19.93 -20.33 31.29
CA LEU A 93 -19.04 -19.21 31.05
C LEU A 93 -19.82 -18.10 30.35
N THR A 94 -19.74 -16.88 30.86
CA THR A 94 -20.42 -15.72 30.28
C THR A 94 -19.42 -14.63 29.96
N TYR A 95 -19.70 -13.88 28.90
CA TYR A 95 -18.91 -12.72 28.49
C TYR A 95 -19.82 -11.48 28.40
N THR A 96 -19.37 -10.35 28.91
CA THR A 96 -20.09 -9.07 28.78
C THR A 96 -19.50 -8.32 27.58
N VAL A 97 -20.32 -8.05 26.60
CA VAL A 97 -19.99 -7.35 25.35
C VAL A 97 -19.39 -5.97 25.68
N GLN A 98 -18.24 -5.69 25.13
CA GLN A 98 -17.56 -4.41 25.25
C GLN A 98 -17.82 -3.53 24.02
N ALA A 99 -17.54 -2.23 24.13
CA ALA A 99 -17.63 -1.33 22.99
C ALA A 99 -16.64 -1.76 21.89
N GLY A 100 -17.16 -2.02 20.70
CA GLY A 100 -16.38 -2.53 19.55
C GLY A 100 -16.40 -4.05 19.35
N ASP A 101 -17.06 -4.81 20.27
CA ASP A 101 -17.24 -6.23 20.08
C ASP A 101 -18.34 -6.54 19.05
N TYR A 102 -18.11 -7.62 18.28
CA TYR A 102 -19.11 -8.24 17.42
C TYR A 102 -19.07 -9.77 17.58
N PRO A 103 -20.13 -10.50 17.21
CA PRO A 103 -20.21 -11.95 17.48
C PRO A 103 -19.01 -12.75 16.98
N GLY A 104 -18.42 -12.35 15.84
CA GLY A 104 -17.25 -13.02 15.28
C GLY A 104 -15.98 -12.80 16.10
N SER A 105 -15.74 -11.57 16.61
CA SER A 105 -14.58 -11.28 17.47
C SER A 105 -14.67 -12.04 18.78
N ILE A 106 -15.85 -12.09 19.39
CA ILE A 106 -16.09 -12.83 20.62
C ILE A 106 -15.90 -14.33 20.39
N ALA A 107 -16.46 -14.89 19.31
CA ALA A 107 -16.28 -16.31 18.99
C ALA A 107 -14.80 -16.66 18.79
N ALA A 108 -14.05 -15.85 18.06
CA ALA A 108 -12.61 -16.03 17.85
C ALA A 108 -11.83 -15.94 19.16
N GLN A 109 -12.17 -14.99 20.04
CA GLN A 109 -11.56 -14.82 21.35
C GLN A 109 -11.65 -16.09 22.22
N PHE A 110 -12.77 -16.79 22.13
CA PHE A 110 -13.00 -18.01 22.91
C PHE A 110 -12.71 -19.31 22.15
N GLY A 111 -12.18 -19.24 20.92
CA GLY A 111 -11.81 -20.40 20.12
C GLY A 111 -13.00 -21.26 19.70
N ILE A 112 -14.17 -20.64 19.55
CA ILE A 112 -15.42 -21.28 19.09
C ILE A 112 -15.84 -20.68 17.76
N THR A 113 -16.72 -21.36 17.04
CA THR A 113 -17.28 -20.81 15.81
C THR A 113 -18.39 -19.79 16.13
N ILE A 114 -18.59 -18.83 15.21
CA ILE A 114 -19.68 -17.85 15.34
C ILE A 114 -21.05 -18.53 15.46
N ASN A 115 -21.27 -19.64 14.74
CA ASN A 115 -22.51 -20.40 14.80
C ASN A 115 -22.74 -21.03 16.19
N GLU A 116 -21.69 -21.50 16.84
CA GLU A 116 -21.76 -22.02 18.22
C GLU A 116 -22.13 -20.89 19.20
N LEU A 117 -21.49 -19.71 19.08
CA LEU A 117 -21.80 -18.55 19.91
C LEU A 117 -23.24 -18.09 19.72
N LEU A 118 -23.67 -17.88 18.47
CA LEU A 118 -25.03 -17.44 18.14
C LEU A 118 -26.08 -18.45 18.62
N SER A 119 -25.86 -19.75 18.38
CA SER A 119 -26.75 -20.80 18.82
C SER A 119 -26.89 -20.89 20.34
N ALA A 120 -25.78 -20.78 21.08
CA ALA A 120 -25.78 -20.78 22.54
C ALA A 120 -26.57 -19.61 23.15
N ASN A 121 -26.63 -18.48 22.43
CA ASN A 121 -27.31 -17.27 22.84
C ASN A 121 -28.67 -17.06 22.18
N LYS A 122 -29.14 -18.00 21.35
CA LYS A 122 -30.39 -17.90 20.59
C LYS A 122 -30.45 -16.66 19.68
N LEU A 123 -29.29 -16.27 19.15
CA LEU A 123 -29.14 -15.17 18.21
C LEU A 123 -29.17 -15.71 16.77
N GLY A 124 -29.76 -14.93 15.86
CA GLY A 124 -29.70 -15.18 14.42
C GLY A 124 -28.43 -14.57 13.79
N ALA A 125 -28.19 -14.90 12.51
CA ALA A 125 -27.05 -14.34 11.77
C ALA A 125 -27.07 -12.79 11.68
N ASP A 126 -28.26 -12.21 11.70
CA ASP A 126 -28.49 -10.76 11.61
C ASP A 126 -28.68 -10.08 12.98
N SER A 127 -28.40 -10.79 14.08
CA SER A 127 -28.57 -10.23 15.42
C SER A 127 -27.45 -9.26 15.74
N VAL A 128 -27.82 -8.07 16.21
CA VAL A 128 -26.89 -7.06 16.70
C VAL A 128 -26.73 -7.23 18.19
N ILE A 129 -25.49 -7.19 18.69
CA ILE A 129 -25.15 -7.17 20.11
C ILE A 129 -24.70 -5.77 20.51
N TYR A 130 -24.96 -5.37 21.76
CA TYR A 130 -24.63 -4.04 22.27
C TYR A 130 -23.68 -4.12 23.46
N PRO A 131 -22.83 -3.11 23.67
CA PRO A 131 -22.01 -3.02 24.88
C PRO A 131 -22.89 -3.14 26.14
N GLY A 132 -22.49 -4.08 27.02
CA GLY A 132 -23.25 -4.43 28.22
C GLY A 132 -24.13 -5.69 28.10
N ASP A 133 -24.35 -6.20 26.89
CA ASP A 133 -25.02 -7.49 26.71
C ASP A 133 -24.15 -8.61 27.30
N THR A 134 -24.82 -9.65 27.86
CA THR A 134 -24.12 -10.80 28.40
C THR A 134 -24.37 -12.02 27.51
N LEU A 135 -23.30 -12.56 26.94
CA LEU A 135 -23.36 -13.75 26.08
C LEU A 135 -22.87 -14.99 26.81
N ILE A 136 -23.56 -16.10 26.59
CA ILE A 136 -23.12 -17.45 27.01
C ILE A 136 -22.08 -17.94 26.02
N ILE A 137 -20.91 -18.32 26.53
CA ILE A 137 -19.83 -18.90 25.76
C ILE A 137 -19.91 -20.44 25.90
N PRO A 138 -20.22 -21.18 24.82
CA PRO A 138 -20.28 -22.63 24.87
C PRO A 138 -18.86 -23.20 25.03
N VAL A 139 -18.62 -23.94 26.13
CA VAL A 139 -17.36 -24.63 26.35
C VAL A 139 -17.45 -26.04 25.76
N THR A 140 -16.57 -26.36 24.81
CA THR A 140 -16.43 -27.73 24.30
C THR A 140 -15.57 -28.57 25.25
N ALA A 141 -15.86 -29.86 25.37
CA ALA A 141 -15.25 -30.78 26.35
C ALA A 141 -13.71 -30.92 26.27
N THR A 142 -13.07 -30.26 25.35
CA THR A 142 -11.61 -30.28 25.13
C THR A 142 -10.85 -29.16 25.87
N GLN A 143 -11.53 -28.26 26.57
CA GLN A 143 -10.92 -27.07 27.19
C GLN A 143 -10.89 -27.07 28.72
N GLN A 144 -10.92 -28.22 29.38
CA GLN A 144 -10.76 -28.28 30.85
C GLN A 144 -9.30 -28.49 31.25
N ALA A 145 -8.52 -27.41 31.35
CA ALA A 145 -7.35 -27.31 32.19
C ALA A 145 -7.57 -26.19 33.23
N PRO A 146 -7.22 -26.37 34.52
CA PRO A 146 -7.54 -25.37 35.53
C PRO A 146 -6.64 -24.15 35.39
N ILE A 147 -7.22 -22.98 35.14
CA ILE A 147 -6.51 -21.71 35.18
C ILE A 147 -6.68 -21.11 36.56
N VAL A 148 -5.57 -20.95 37.27
CA VAL A 148 -5.47 -20.12 38.47
C VAL A 148 -5.49 -18.67 38.02
N ALA A 149 -6.51 -17.91 38.45
CA ALA A 149 -6.74 -16.55 38.06
C ALA A 149 -5.66 -15.61 38.63
N ALA A 150 -4.79 -15.10 37.73
CA ALA A 150 -4.25 -13.75 37.86
C ALA A 150 -5.12 -12.85 36.98
N ALA A 151 -5.45 -11.64 37.46
CA ALA A 151 -6.21 -10.68 36.68
C ALA A 151 -5.56 -10.51 35.28
N PRO A 152 -6.31 -10.67 34.18
CA PRO A 152 -5.70 -10.60 32.85
C PRO A 152 -5.24 -9.16 32.62
N GLN A 153 -3.94 -8.97 32.57
CA GLN A 153 -3.41 -7.91 31.72
C GLN A 153 -3.73 -8.40 30.31
N LEU A 154 -4.66 -7.72 29.64
CA LEU A 154 -4.95 -7.90 28.24
C LEU A 154 -3.62 -7.79 27.49
N SER A 155 -3.10 -8.94 27.07
CA SER A 155 -1.96 -8.96 26.17
C SER A 155 -2.44 -8.39 24.85
N THR A 156 -1.65 -7.54 24.22
CA THR A 156 -1.90 -6.93 22.91
C THR A 156 -2.01 -7.96 21.76
N ALA A 157 -2.08 -9.26 22.08
CA ALA A 157 -2.06 -10.38 21.15
C ALA A 157 -3.45 -10.88 20.70
N ASP A 158 -4.54 -10.39 21.28
CA ASP A 158 -5.85 -11.06 21.16
C ASP A 158 -6.86 -10.32 20.25
N TYR A 159 -6.42 -9.34 19.46
CA TYR A 159 -7.32 -8.67 18.51
C TYR A 159 -7.30 -9.37 17.15
N PHE A 160 -8.49 -9.47 16.53
CA PHE A 160 -8.60 -10.02 15.18
C PHE A 160 -7.82 -9.15 14.19
N LYS A 161 -6.80 -9.75 13.56
CA LYS A 161 -6.01 -9.14 12.50
C LYS A 161 -6.49 -9.69 11.18
N ILE A 162 -6.85 -8.80 10.25
CA ILE A 162 -7.39 -9.19 8.95
C ILE A 162 -6.27 -9.70 8.05
N LEU A 163 -5.18 -8.92 7.93
CA LEU A 163 -4.01 -9.24 7.12
C LEU A 163 -2.73 -8.85 7.86
N PRO A 164 -1.59 -9.53 7.61
CA PRO A 164 -0.29 -9.03 8.03
C PRO A 164 0.09 -7.76 7.22
N ASP A 165 1.00 -6.96 7.76
CA ASP A 165 1.45 -5.72 7.11
C ASP A 165 2.07 -5.96 5.73
N SER A 166 2.76 -7.10 5.58
CA SER A 166 3.39 -7.51 4.32
C SER A 166 2.42 -7.88 3.20
N GLU A 167 1.15 -8.16 3.51
CA GLU A 167 0.11 -8.39 2.51
C GLU A 167 -0.64 -7.09 2.13
N GLU A 168 -0.36 -5.98 2.78
CA GLU A 168 -0.84 -4.67 2.35
C GLU A 168 0.11 -4.06 1.31
N VAL A 169 1.42 -4.07 1.54
CA VAL A 169 2.40 -3.40 0.67
C VAL A 169 2.74 -4.23 -0.58
N TYR A 170 3.15 -3.55 -1.66
CA TYR A 170 3.71 -4.17 -2.86
C TYR A 170 5.13 -4.68 -2.58
N GLY A 171 5.21 -5.64 -1.65
CA GLY A 171 6.46 -6.20 -1.14
C GLY A 171 6.83 -7.54 -1.78
N PRO A 172 7.85 -8.25 -1.25
CA PRO A 172 8.41 -9.47 -1.84
C PRO A 172 7.40 -10.56 -2.19
N LEU A 173 6.31 -10.67 -1.43
CA LEU A 173 5.25 -11.63 -1.71
C LEU A 173 4.46 -11.32 -2.99
N SER A 174 4.46 -10.07 -3.43
CA SER A 174 3.82 -9.67 -4.68
C SER A 174 4.58 -10.19 -5.91
N ALA A 175 5.88 -10.42 -5.80
CA ALA A 175 6.74 -10.89 -6.89
C ALA A 175 6.38 -12.30 -7.41
N VAL A 176 5.74 -13.12 -6.58
CA VAL A 176 5.35 -14.50 -6.96
C VAL A 176 3.97 -14.58 -7.64
N LEU A 177 3.22 -13.49 -7.72
CA LEU A 177 1.91 -13.44 -8.37
C LEU A 177 2.01 -12.84 -9.77
N ASN A 178 1.79 -13.65 -10.81
CA ASN A 178 1.48 -13.12 -12.13
C ASN A 178 -0.03 -12.82 -12.21
N VAL A 179 -0.39 -11.55 -12.13
CA VAL A 179 -1.78 -11.07 -12.07
C VAL A 179 -2.56 -11.48 -13.33
N ASP A 180 -1.98 -11.30 -14.52
CA ASP A 180 -2.65 -11.65 -15.79
C ASP A 180 -2.98 -13.14 -15.85
N THR A 181 -2.00 -13.99 -15.59
CA THR A 181 -2.20 -15.45 -15.57
C THR A 181 -3.23 -15.87 -14.52
N TYR A 182 -3.21 -15.23 -13.34
CA TYR A 182 -4.17 -15.51 -12.29
C TYR A 182 -5.60 -15.14 -12.71
N VAL A 183 -5.80 -13.91 -13.19
CA VAL A 183 -7.09 -13.39 -13.65
C VAL A 183 -7.65 -14.23 -14.79
N GLN A 184 -6.83 -14.56 -15.80
CA GLN A 184 -7.24 -15.42 -16.92
C GLN A 184 -7.67 -16.82 -16.44
N LYS A 185 -6.95 -17.39 -15.49
CA LYS A 185 -7.28 -18.71 -14.91
C LYS A 185 -8.62 -18.70 -14.15
N GLN A 186 -8.95 -17.61 -13.46
CA GLN A 186 -10.22 -17.48 -12.74
C GLN A 186 -11.41 -17.31 -13.70
N GLY A 187 -11.21 -16.66 -14.85
CA GLY A 187 -12.20 -16.54 -15.92
C GLY A 187 -13.42 -15.69 -15.58
N GLY A 188 -13.33 -14.84 -14.56
CA GLY A 188 -14.37 -13.87 -14.20
C GLY A 188 -14.43 -12.67 -15.13
N TYR A 189 -15.29 -11.72 -14.84
CA TYR A 189 -15.52 -10.51 -15.65
C TYR A 189 -14.23 -9.72 -15.89
N LEU A 190 -13.35 -9.64 -14.87
CA LEU A 190 -12.07 -8.95 -14.95
C LEU A 190 -11.15 -9.48 -16.07
N ALA A 191 -11.25 -10.78 -16.42
CA ALA A 191 -10.43 -11.39 -17.48
C ALA A 191 -10.76 -10.85 -18.88
N PHE A 192 -11.97 -10.32 -19.07
CA PHE A 192 -12.47 -9.80 -20.34
C PHE A 192 -12.63 -8.27 -20.34
N TYR A 193 -12.43 -7.64 -19.19
CA TYR A 193 -12.61 -6.21 -19.03
C TYR A 193 -11.47 -5.43 -19.66
N THR A 194 -11.82 -4.35 -20.34
CA THR A 194 -10.89 -3.33 -20.82
C THR A 194 -11.43 -1.94 -20.49
N GLN A 195 -10.53 -1.00 -20.27
CA GLN A 195 -10.87 0.41 -20.03
C GLN A 195 -9.99 1.31 -20.89
N ASP A 196 -10.62 2.22 -21.61
CA ASP A 196 -9.94 3.23 -22.41
C ASP A 196 -9.52 4.43 -21.57
N ASN A 197 -8.54 5.17 -22.06
CA ASN A 197 -8.11 6.44 -21.47
C ASN A 197 -7.53 6.35 -20.05
N VAL A 198 -6.94 5.22 -19.72
CA VAL A 198 -6.16 5.07 -18.49
C VAL A 198 -4.77 5.67 -18.76
N ASP A 199 -4.55 6.92 -18.36
CA ASP A 199 -3.34 7.71 -18.69
C ASP A 199 -3.02 7.71 -20.20
N GLY A 200 -4.06 7.80 -21.04
CA GLY A 200 -3.94 7.80 -22.50
C GLY A 200 -3.84 6.44 -23.16
N GLU A 201 -3.90 5.35 -22.41
CA GLU A 201 -3.81 3.97 -22.89
C GLU A 201 -5.13 3.22 -22.74
N THR A 202 -5.35 2.17 -23.55
CA THR A 202 -6.40 1.17 -23.32
C THR A 202 -5.79 0.00 -22.58
N LEU A 203 -6.23 -0.27 -21.35
CA LEU A 203 -5.69 -1.31 -20.49
C LEU A 203 -6.71 -2.41 -20.21
N THR A 204 -6.23 -3.65 -20.10
CA THR A 204 -7.02 -4.78 -19.59
C THR A 204 -7.24 -4.65 -18.08
N GLY A 205 -8.24 -5.36 -17.54
CA GLY A 205 -8.49 -5.38 -16.09
C GLY A 205 -7.26 -5.80 -15.28
N ALA A 206 -6.54 -6.82 -15.73
CA ALA A 206 -5.30 -7.27 -15.09
C ALA A 206 -4.20 -6.19 -15.12
N GLN A 207 -4.03 -5.49 -16.25
CA GLN A 207 -3.05 -4.39 -16.38
C GLN A 207 -3.39 -3.22 -15.47
N ILE A 208 -4.68 -2.90 -15.28
CA ILE A 208 -5.13 -1.87 -14.36
C ILE A 208 -4.77 -2.24 -12.91
N VAL A 209 -5.03 -3.47 -12.48
CA VAL A 209 -4.64 -3.96 -11.15
C VAL A 209 -3.12 -3.83 -10.93
N VAL A 210 -2.31 -4.26 -11.91
CA VAL A 210 -0.85 -4.14 -11.84
C VAL A 210 -0.40 -2.69 -11.77
N LYS A 211 -0.97 -1.80 -12.62
CA LYS A 211 -0.63 -0.37 -12.65
C LYS A 211 -0.91 0.30 -11.29
N VAL A 212 -2.06 0.03 -10.70
CA VAL A 212 -2.41 0.58 -9.38
C VAL A 212 -1.50 0.00 -8.29
N ALA A 213 -1.27 -1.32 -8.29
CA ALA A 213 -0.38 -1.96 -7.33
C ALA A 213 1.03 -1.34 -7.34
N HIS A 214 1.62 -1.13 -8.52
CA HIS A 214 2.93 -0.51 -8.69
C HIS A 214 2.97 0.95 -8.20
N ASN A 215 1.99 1.74 -8.62
CA ASN A 215 1.98 3.18 -8.36
C ASN A 215 1.78 3.48 -6.88
N TYR A 216 0.77 2.85 -6.28
CA TYR A 216 0.41 3.06 -4.88
C TYR A 216 1.23 2.22 -3.90
N SER A 217 2.02 1.28 -4.42
CA SER A 217 2.76 0.29 -3.63
C SER A 217 1.86 -0.57 -2.74
N VAL A 218 0.72 -1.02 -3.28
CA VAL A 218 -0.27 -1.89 -2.63
C VAL A 218 -0.23 -3.29 -3.25
N ASN A 219 -0.35 -4.33 -2.43
CA ASN A 219 -0.30 -5.71 -2.90
C ASN A 219 -1.45 -6.02 -3.88
N PRO A 220 -1.17 -6.53 -5.11
CA PRO A 220 -2.19 -6.84 -6.09
C PRO A 220 -3.16 -7.96 -5.64
N ARG A 221 -2.74 -8.86 -4.73
CA ARG A 221 -3.66 -9.84 -4.13
C ARG A 221 -4.77 -9.15 -3.34
N LEU A 222 -4.41 -8.09 -2.61
CA LEU A 222 -5.38 -7.33 -1.85
C LEU A 222 -6.37 -6.60 -2.75
N LEU A 223 -5.91 -5.96 -3.83
CA LEU A 223 -6.78 -5.32 -4.81
C LEU A 223 -7.72 -6.33 -5.49
N LEU A 224 -7.22 -7.52 -5.85
CA LEU A 224 -8.04 -8.59 -6.40
C LEU A 224 -9.06 -9.12 -5.40
N ALA A 225 -8.67 -9.30 -4.13
CA ALA A 225 -9.58 -9.73 -3.08
C ALA A 225 -10.68 -8.70 -2.80
N MET A 226 -10.36 -7.40 -2.83
CA MET A 226 -11.34 -6.32 -2.73
C MET A 226 -12.36 -6.36 -3.87
N LEU A 227 -11.90 -6.52 -5.11
CA LEU A 227 -12.77 -6.66 -6.29
C LEU A 227 -13.66 -7.89 -6.21
N GLU A 228 -13.10 -9.02 -5.78
CA GLU A 228 -13.90 -10.25 -5.61
C GLU A 228 -14.94 -10.07 -4.51
N TYR A 229 -14.54 -9.54 -3.36
CA TYR A 229 -15.41 -9.36 -2.22
C TYR A 229 -16.59 -8.43 -2.52
N ARG A 230 -16.32 -7.28 -3.16
CA ARG A 230 -17.33 -6.25 -3.42
C ARG A 230 -18.19 -6.53 -4.67
N ALA A 231 -17.60 -7.11 -5.71
CA ALA A 231 -18.24 -7.21 -7.03
C ALA A 231 -18.19 -8.60 -7.66
N GLN A 232 -17.45 -9.54 -7.10
CA GLN A 232 -17.22 -10.88 -7.68
C GLN A 232 -16.65 -10.85 -9.10
N TRP A 233 -15.83 -9.84 -9.42
CA TRP A 233 -15.31 -9.66 -10.77
C TRP A 233 -14.20 -10.64 -11.15
N VAL A 234 -13.52 -11.23 -10.16
CA VAL A 234 -12.39 -12.13 -10.42
C VAL A 234 -12.87 -13.52 -10.82
N THR A 235 -13.92 -14.05 -10.18
CA THR A 235 -14.38 -15.42 -10.42
C THR A 235 -15.71 -15.50 -11.18
N ASN A 236 -16.55 -14.48 -11.15
CA ASN A 236 -17.86 -14.48 -11.81
C ASN A 236 -17.80 -13.75 -13.16
N PRO A 237 -18.07 -14.44 -14.30
CA PRO A 237 -18.08 -13.79 -15.62
C PRO A 237 -19.29 -12.87 -15.85
N ASN A 238 -20.32 -12.95 -15.00
CA ASN A 238 -21.55 -12.16 -15.10
C ASN A 238 -21.89 -11.50 -13.76
N PRO A 239 -21.09 -10.54 -13.30
CA PRO A 239 -21.34 -9.84 -12.04
C PRO A 239 -22.61 -9.00 -12.11
N ALA A 240 -23.08 -8.52 -10.96
CA ALA A 240 -24.26 -7.67 -10.89
C ALA A 240 -24.05 -6.39 -11.72
N PRO A 241 -25.00 -5.98 -12.59
CA PRO A 241 -24.86 -4.78 -13.41
C PRO A 241 -24.60 -3.50 -12.61
N SER A 242 -25.05 -3.43 -11.37
CA SER A 242 -24.78 -2.30 -10.44
C SER A 242 -23.30 -2.11 -10.12
N THR A 243 -22.46 -3.14 -10.31
CA THR A 243 -21.00 -3.06 -10.04
C THR A 243 -20.18 -2.62 -11.25
N THR A 244 -20.82 -2.37 -12.41
CA THR A 244 -20.10 -2.11 -13.67
C THR A 244 -19.28 -0.81 -13.61
N TYR A 245 -19.82 0.23 -12.99
CA TYR A 245 -19.16 1.52 -12.87
C TYR A 245 -18.41 1.69 -11.54
N ASP A 246 -18.95 1.11 -10.48
CA ASP A 246 -18.44 1.27 -9.12
C ASP A 246 -18.14 -0.10 -8.48
N PRO A 247 -17.16 -0.88 -8.99
CA PRO A 247 -16.94 -2.26 -8.56
C PRO A 247 -16.47 -2.39 -7.09
N ILE A 248 -15.92 -1.35 -6.49
CA ILE A 248 -15.60 -1.32 -5.06
C ILE A 248 -16.78 -0.80 -4.23
N GLY A 249 -17.67 -0.02 -4.87
CA GLY A 249 -18.85 0.53 -4.22
C GLY A 249 -18.66 1.94 -3.66
N TYR A 250 -17.58 2.62 -4.01
CA TYR A 250 -17.44 4.06 -3.76
C TYR A 250 -18.14 4.83 -4.88
N VAL A 251 -19.26 5.45 -4.56
CA VAL A 251 -20.16 6.03 -5.56
C VAL A 251 -20.03 7.55 -5.59
N ASP A 252 -19.40 8.06 -6.64
CA ASP A 252 -19.42 9.47 -7.02
C ASP A 252 -19.19 9.62 -8.54
N ASP A 253 -19.36 10.84 -9.06
CA ASP A 253 -19.21 11.12 -10.50
C ASP A 253 -17.75 11.08 -10.98
N PHE A 254 -16.78 11.17 -10.08
CA PHE A 254 -15.37 11.24 -10.44
C PHE A 254 -14.68 9.87 -10.44
N HIS A 255 -15.07 8.95 -9.53
CA HIS A 255 -14.38 7.68 -9.34
C HIS A 255 -14.99 6.51 -10.12
N GLN A 256 -15.76 6.76 -11.17
CA GLN A 256 -16.32 5.71 -12.01
C GLN A 256 -15.27 4.98 -12.84
N GLY A 257 -15.46 3.66 -13.01
CA GLY A 257 -14.59 2.76 -13.75
C GLY A 257 -13.50 2.12 -12.89
N LEU A 258 -13.01 0.96 -13.35
CA LEU A 258 -12.10 0.12 -12.57
C LEU A 258 -10.86 0.86 -12.08
N TYR A 259 -10.21 1.62 -12.98
CA TYR A 259 -8.98 2.33 -12.63
C TYR A 259 -9.19 3.30 -11.46
N ARG A 260 -10.18 4.16 -11.55
CA ARG A 260 -10.46 5.17 -10.50
C ARG A 260 -10.97 4.55 -9.20
N GLN A 261 -11.74 3.48 -9.28
CA GLN A 261 -12.17 2.73 -8.10
C GLN A 261 -10.98 2.08 -7.38
N LEU A 262 -10.03 1.52 -8.12
CA LEU A 262 -8.85 0.91 -7.52
C LEU A 262 -7.81 1.93 -7.02
N THR A 263 -7.64 3.08 -7.71
CA THR A 263 -6.76 4.15 -7.22
C THR A 263 -7.28 4.72 -5.90
N TRP A 264 -8.58 5.02 -5.83
CA TRP A 264 -9.21 5.44 -4.59
C TRP A 264 -9.04 4.38 -3.47
N THR A 265 -9.24 3.10 -3.80
CA THR A 265 -9.08 2.02 -2.82
C THR A 265 -7.65 1.95 -2.29
N ALA A 266 -6.66 1.99 -3.18
CA ALA A 266 -5.25 1.94 -2.82
C ALA A 266 -4.82 3.16 -1.98
N ASP A 267 -5.35 4.34 -2.32
CA ASP A 267 -5.11 5.55 -1.54
C ASP A 267 -5.68 5.44 -0.12
N MET A 268 -6.92 4.95 0.02
CA MET A 268 -7.54 4.73 1.33
C MET A 268 -6.86 3.63 2.14
N LEU A 269 -6.35 2.57 1.49
CA LEU A 269 -5.54 1.54 2.15
C LEU A 269 -4.26 2.14 2.72
N ASN A 270 -3.50 2.84 1.91
CA ASN A 270 -2.29 3.55 2.31
C ASN A 270 -2.56 4.54 3.45
N GLN A 271 -3.62 5.34 3.35
CA GLN A 271 -4.01 6.30 4.38
C GLN A 271 -4.23 5.61 5.73
N GLY A 272 -4.98 4.51 5.75
CA GLY A 272 -5.21 3.73 6.96
C GLY A 272 -3.92 3.13 7.52
N PHE A 273 -3.09 2.56 6.64
CA PHE A 273 -1.84 1.91 7.01
C PHE A 273 -0.82 2.89 7.62
N TYR A 274 -0.49 3.96 6.89
CA TYR A 274 0.57 4.89 7.32
C TYR A 274 0.14 5.77 8.49
N ARG A 275 -1.08 6.31 8.47
CA ARG A 275 -1.58 7.12 9.59
C ARG A 275 -1.73 6.30 10.88
N TRP A 276 -2.05 4.99 10.78
CA TRP A 276 -2.04 4.12 11.95
C TRP A 276 -0.63 3.93 12.51
N LYS A 277 0.37 3.68 11.65
CA LYS A 277 1.78 3.60 12.05
C LYS A 277 2.28 4.87 12.74
N GLU A 278 1.80 6.02 12.33
CA GLU A 278 2.13 7.33 12.89
C GLU A 278 1.33 7.66 14.16
N GLY A 279 0.39 6.81 14.58
CA GLY A 279 -0.47 7.06 15.74
C GLY A 279 -1.47 8.19 15.53
N LYS A 280 -1.74 8.60 14.29
CA LYS A 280 -2.64 9.71 13.94
C LYS A 280 -4.12 9.29 13.86
N ILE A 281 -4.42 7.99 13.86
CA ILE A 281 -5.79 7.49 13.83
C ILE A 281 -6.24 7.18 15.26
N THR A 282 -7.25 7.92 15.73
CA THR A 282 -7.87 7.71 17.02
C THR A 282 -9.32 7.24 16.91
N THR A 283 -9.95 7.43 15.75
CA THR A 283 -11.37 7.13 15.54
C THR A 283 -11.63 6.95 14.04
N TRP A 284 -12.42 5.94 13.69
CA TRP A 284 -13.02 5.80 12.37
C TRP A 284 -14.35 6.52 12.34
N THR A 285 -14.59 7.35 11.33
CA THR A 285 -15.92 7.89 11.03
C THR A 285 -16.47 7.13 9.84
N LEU A 286 -17.54 6.36 10.08
CA LEU A 286 -18.17 5.51 9.07
C LEU A 286 -19.04 6.32 8.11
N ALA A 287 -19.45 5.71 7.00
CA ALA A 287 -20.28 6.36 5.99
C ALA A 287 -21.63 6.84 6.53
N ASP A 288 -22.17 6.19 7.55
CA ASP A 288 -23.41 6.60 8.26
C ASP A 288 -23.19 7.64 9.38
N GLY A 289 -21.95 8.13 9.55
CA GLY A 289 -21.56 9.09 10.59
C GLY A 289 -21.24 8.47 11.96
N THR A 290 -21.36 7.15 12.10
CA THR A 290 -20.98 6.46 13.34
C THR A 290 -19.49 6.58 13.59
N GLN A 291 -19.10 6.81 14.83
CA GLN A 291 -17.70 6.86 15.23
C GLN A 291 -17.30 5.60 15.98
N ILE A 292 -16.21 4.96 15.56
CA ILE A 292 -15.65 3.76 16.15
C ILE A 292 -14.21 4.01 16.57
N VAL A 293 -13.89 3.74 17.82
CA VAL A 293 -12.50 3.75 18.31
C VAL A 293 -11.85 2.42 17.94
N PRO A 294 -10.78 2.43 17.14
CA PRO A 294 -10.10 1.18 16.76
C PRO A 294 -9.46 0.51 17.98
N GLN A 295 -9.40 -0.80 17.95
CA GLN A 295 -8.72 -1.58 18.99
C GLN A 295 -7.20 -1.30 18.94
N PRO A 296 -6.55 -0.99 20.07
CA PRO A 296 -5.15 -0.55 20.07
C PRO A 296 -4.14 -1.62 19.64
N GLY A 297 -4.55 -2.89 19.61
CA GLY A 297 -3.69 -4.03 19.23
C GLY A 297 -3.77 -4.46 17.77
N ILE A 298 -4.54 -3.76 16.92
CA ILE A 298 -4.54 -4.08 15.49
C ILE A 298 -3.22 -3.64 14.84
N ASN A 299 -2.84 -4.36 13.78
CA ASN A 299 -1.68 -3.99 12.97
C ASN A 299 -2.06 -3.01 11.86
N PRO A 300 -1.08 -2.30 11.25
CA PRO A 300 -1.29 -1.39 10.13
C PRO A 300 -2.08 -1.99 8.95
N GLY A 301 -1.83 -3.24 8.56
CA GLY A 301 -2.58 -3.92 7.50
C GLY A 301 -4.07 -4.08 7.82
N THR A 302 -4.42 -4.35 9.08
CA THR A 302 -5.83 -4.35 9.53
C THR A 302 -6.41 -2.94 9.54
N ALA A 303 -5.66 -1.93 9.98
CA ALA A 303 -6.09 -0.53 9.98
C ALA A 303 -6.35 0.01 8.57
N ALA A 304 -5.54 -0.40 7.59
CA ALA A 304 -5.74 -0.10 6.17
C ALA A 304 -7.15 -0.48 5.70
N LEU A 305 -7.54 -1.73 5.95
CA LEU A 305 -8.85 -2.24 5.57
C LEU A 305 -9.98 -1.60 6.36
N GLN A 306 -9.81 -1.39 7.65
CA GLN A 306 -10.80 -0.68 8.48
C GLN A 306 -11.04 0.74 7.95
N ASN A 307 -10.02 1.43 7.46
CA ASN A 307 -10.16 2.75 6.86
C ASN A 307 -10.99 2.72 5.56
N VAL A 308 -10.69 1.80 4.64
CA VAL A 308 -11.46 1.66 3.39
C VAL A 308 -12.93 1.40 3.69
N PHE A 309 -13.22 0.40 4.52
CA PHE A 309 -14.59 0.04 4.86
C PHE A 309 -15.30 1.13 5.67
N ALA A 310 -14.57 1.94 6.44
CA ALA A 310 -15.17 3.09 7.12
C ALA A 310 -15.75 4.13 6.15
N LYS A 311 -15.17 4.27 4.97
CA LYS A 311 -15.66 5.19 3.92
C LYS A 311 -16.84 4.63 3.13
N LEU A 312 -17.02 3.30 3.13
CA LEU A 312 -18.02 2.62 2.32
C LEU A 312 -19.28 2.22 3.11
N ASP A 313 -19.13 1.93 4.40
CA ASP A 313 -20.09 1.11 5.12
C ASP A 313 -20.77 1.83 6.28
N SER A 314 -21.99 1.37 6.60
CA SER A 314 -22.63 1.61 7.90
C SER A 314 -21.98 0.73 8.97
N GLN A 315 -22.24 1.02 10.24
CA GLN A 315 -21.67 0.26 11.36
C GLN A 315 -21.90 -1.26 11.22
N SER A 316 -23.12 -1.69 10.90
CA SER A 316 -23.42 -3.12 10.79
C SER A 316 -22.65 -3.81 9.65
N THR A 317 -22.51 -3.16 8.51
CA THR A 317 -21.76 -3.70 7.38
C THR A 317 -20.26 -3.68 7.66
N TRP A 318 -19.75 -2.58 8.22
CA TRP A 318 -18.34 -2.44 8.59
C TRP A 318 -17.87 -3.55 9.55
N MET A 319 -18.69 -3.91 10.54
CA MET A 319 -18.39 -5.00 11.48
C MET A 319 -18.28 -6.36 10.79
N ILE A 320 -19.08 -6.61 9.74
CA ILE A 320 -19.01 -7.83 8.94
C ILE A 320 -17.77 -7.81 8.06
N ASP A 321 -17.56 -6.72 7.33
CA ASP A 321 -16.52 -6.58 6.30
C ASP A 321 -15.10 -6.60 6.89
N THR A 322 -14.96 -6.07 8.11
CA THR A 322 -13.69 -6.09 8.88
C THR A 322 -13.55 -7.32 9.80
N GLY A 323 -14.56 -8.19 9.84
CA GLY A 323 -14.56 -9.41 10.63
C GLY A 323 -14.09 -10.66 9.86
N PRO A 324 -14.04 -11.83 10.54
CA PRO A 324 -13.53 -13.06 9.95
C PRO A 324 -14.37 -13.60 8.79
N ASN A 325 -15.62 -13.20 8.64
CA ASN A 325 -16.51 -13.60 7.54
C ASN A 325 -16.57 -12.56 6.40
N GLY A 326 -15.85 -11.45 6.52
CA GLY A 326 -15.75 -10.40 5.52
C GLY A 326 -14.63 -10.65 4.51
N LEU A 327 -13.90 -9.60 4.19
CA LEU A 327 -12.79 -9.67 3.23
C LEU A 327 -11.74 -10.76 3.59
N TYR A 328 -11.48 -10.98 4.87
CA TYR A 328 -10.59 -12.04 5.33
C TYR A 328 -10.97 -13.42 4.76
N ALA A 329 -12.26 -13.79 4.77
CA ALA A 329 -12.72 -15.07 4.23
C ALA A 329 -12.53 -15.14 2.71
N THR A 330 -12.81 -14.07 2.00
CA THR A 330 -12.57 -13.97 0.55
C THR A 330 -11.09 -14.08 0.22
N TYR A 331 -10.24 -13.31 0.90
CA TYR A 331 -8.79 -13.37 0.74
C TYR A 331 -8.26 -14.79 0.98
N SER A 332 -8.68 -15.41 2.10
CA SER A 332 -8.25 -16.76 2.46
C SER A 332 -8.70 -17.82 1.44
N THR A 333 -9.87 -17.65 0.84
CA THR A 333 -10.36 -18.53 -0.22
C THR A 333 -9.53 -18.39 -1.50
N MET A 334 -9.13 -17.18 -1.86
CA MET A 334 -8.39 -16.89 -3.09
C MET A 334 -6.89 -17.25 -2.98
N PHE A 335 -6.26 -16.96 -1.84
CA PHE A 335 -4.80 -16.99 -1.68
C PHE A 335 -4.29 -17.84 -0.51
N GLY A 336 -5.17 -18.42 0.30
CA GLY A 336 -4.80 -19.16 1.51
C GLY A 336 -4.74 -18.27 2.75
N TYR A 337 -4.30 -18.84 3.87
CA TYR A 337 -4.21 -18.12 5.14
C TYR A 337 -3.19 -16.97 5.03
N PRO A 338 -3.62 -15.71 5.25
CA PRO A 338 -2.78 -14.55 4.92
C PRO A 338 -1.48 -14.45 5.75
N PHE A 339 -1.42 -15.08 6.93
CA PHE A 339 -0.26 -15.02 7.81
C PHE A 339 0.78 -16.13 7.56
N ASP A 340 0.47 -17.14 6.71
CA ASP A 340 1.43 -18.23 6.39
C ASP A 340 2.70 -17.73 5.69
N TRP A 341 2.58 -16.62 4.98
CA TRP A 341 3.65 -16.04 4.17
C TRP A 341 4.11 -14.67 4.67
N ALA A 342 3.67 -14.27 5.87
CA ALA A 342 4.00 -12.95 6.41
C ALA A 342 5.52 -12.73 6.49
N ILE A 343 5.99 -11.60 5.95
CA ILE A 343 7.36 -11.12 6.07
C ILE A 343 7.34 -9.94 7.02
N GLU A 344 7.53 -10.22 8.30
CA GLU A 344 7.47 -9.20 9.35
C GLU A 344 8.63 -9.34 10.33
N PRO A 345 9.22 -8.23 10.78
CA PRO A 345 8.88 -6.85 10.43
C PRO A 345 9.28 -6.49 9.00
N LEU A 346 8.51 -5.58 8.34
CA LEU A 346 8.80 -5.11 6.99
C LEU A 346 10.18 -4.48 6.85
N LEU A 347 10.65 -3.81 7.91
CA LEU A 347 12.00 -3.25 7.98
C LEU A 347 12.84 -4.15 8.89
N PRO A 348 13.84 -4.85 8.36
CA PRO A 348 14.72 -5.69 9.16
C PRO A 348 15.53 -4.85 10.15
N ALA A 349 15.82 -5.44 11.32
CA ALA A 349 16.62 -4.79 12.33
C ALA A 349 18.01 -4.39 11.78
N GLY A 350 18.39 -3.14 12.03
CA GLY A 350 19.68 -2.60 11.56
C GLY A 350 19.69 -2.19 10.08
N LEU A 351 18.55 -2.16 9.41
CA LEU A 351 18.46 -1.59 8.06
C LEU A 351 18.93 -0.14 8.09
N THR A 352 19.75 0.20 7.11
CA THR A 352 20.23 1.57 6.89
C THR A 352 19.98 1.99 5.45
N GLN A 353 19.70 3.28 5.24
CA GLN A 353 19.63 3.82 3.91
C GLN A 353 21.00 3.70 3.22
N PRO A 354 21.07 3.28 1.93
CA PRO A 354 22.31 3.34 1.17
C PRO A 354 22.79 4.80 1.00
N THR A 355 24.07 4.96 0.64
CA THR A 355 24.61 6.28 0.35
C THR A 355 23.96 6.84 -0.91
N LEU A 356 23.27 7.96 -0.77
CA LEU A 356 22.62 8.66 -1.86
C LEU A 356 23.22 10.06 -2.05
N THR A 357 23.21 10.52 -3.30
CA THR A 357 23.60 11.90 -3.64
C THR A 357 22.37 12.74 -3.99
N LEU A 358 22.52 14.06 -3.99
CA LEU A 358 21.49 14.94 -4.55
C LEU A 358 21.25 14.59 -6.04
N PRO A 359 20.01 14.68 -6.52
CA PRO A 359 19.58 14.17 -7.84
C PRO A 359 19.94 15.10 -9.01
N PHE A 360 21.03 15.85 -8.91
CA PHE A 360 21.47 16.79 -9.94
C PHE A 360 22.99 16.92 -9.95
N ARG A 361 23.53 17.58 -10.98
CA ARG A 361 24.97 17.68 -11.20
C ARG A 361 25.66 18.51 -10.13
N SER A 362 26.89 18.12 -9.81
CA SER A 362 27.74 18.90 -8.90
C SER A 362 27.96 20.31 -9.46
N GLY A 363 27.83 21.32 -8.60
CA GLY A 363 27.98 22.73 -8.93
C GLY A 363 26.70 23.42 -9.41
N GLU A 364 25.64 22.69 -9.76
CA GLU A 364 24.33 23.27 -10.05
C GLU A 364 23.61 23.66 -8.76
N ILE A 365 22.91 24.79 -8.81
CA ILE A 365 22.06 25.26 -7.71
C ILE A 365 20.61 24.98 -8.11
N TRP A 366 19.97 24.10 -7.34
CA TRP A 366 18.54 23.80 -7.44
C TRP A 366 17.79 24.45 -6.29
N GLN A 367 16.47 24.35 -6.30
CA GLN A 367 15.60 24.87 -5.25
C GLN A 367 14.91 23.71 -4.53
N PHE A 368 14.98 23.64 -3.22
CA PHE A 368 14.22 22.70 -2.40
C PHE A 368 12.81 23.24 -2.24
N THR A 369 11.86 22.78 -3.08
CA THR A 369 10.53 23.36 -3.19
C THR A 369 9.47 22.64 -2.39
N GLY A 370 9.68 21.38 -2.02
CA GLY A 370 8.75 20.61 -1.18
C GLY A 370 9.50 19.81 -0.12
N GLY A 371 9.20 20.07 1.16
CA GLY A 371 9.58 19.25 2.30
C GLY A 371 8.86 17.91 2.30
N PRO A 372 8.92 17.12 3.39
CA PRO A 372 8.25 15.82 3.47
C PRO A 372 6.77 15.88 3.08
N HIS A 373 6.39 15.11 2.07
CA HIS A 373 5.01 14.98 1.59
C HIS A 373 4.79 13.58 1.00
N ALA A 374 3.55 13.29 0.58
CA ALA A 374 3.16 11.98 0.10
C ALA A 374 4.08 11.44 -1.02
N GLY A 375 4.51 10.18 -0.91
CA GLY A 375 5.36 9.54 -1.93
C GLY A 375 4.61 9.22 -3.23
N TRP A 376 3.30 8.96 -3.12
CA TRP A 376 2.39 8.77 -4.24
C TRP A 376 0.96 8.98 -3.74
N ASP A 377 0.27 10.01 -4.23
CA ASP A 377 -1.07 10.39 -3.77
C ASP A 377 -1.17 10.62 -2.24
N GLU A 378 -2.27 11.20 -1.75
CA GLU A 378 -2.40 11.73 -0.37
C GLU A 378 -2.38 10.66 0.73
N GLY A 379 -2.71 9.42 0.41
CA GLY A 379 -2.75 8.32 1.39
C GLY A 379 -1.39 7.74 1.76
N SER A 380 -0.38 7.88 0.91
CA SER A 380 0.94 7.30 1.15
C SER A 380 1.71 8.02 2.26
N ALA A 381 2.77 7.37 2.79
CA ALA A 381 3.66 8.05 3.73
C ALA A 381 4.30 9.30 3.10
N TRP A 382 4.64 10.28 3.92
CA TRP A 382 5.38 11.49 3.48
C TRP A 382 6.83 11.15 3.16
N ALA A 383 7.02 10.37 2.09
CA ALA A 383 8.29 9.79 1.68
C ALA A 383 9.06 10.64 0.66
N ALA A 384 8.42 11.67 0.12
CA ALA A 384 8.95 12.47 -0.97
C ALA A 384 9.53 13.82 -0.54
N LEU A 385 10.40 14.33 -1.42
CA LEU A 385 10.99 15.67 -1.38
C LEU A 385 11.01 16.24 -2.81
N ASP A 386 10.73 17.55 -2.96
CA ASP A 386 10.70 18.19 -4.27
C ASP A 386 11.87 19.13 -4.53
N PHE A 387 12.35 19.12 -5.78
CA PHE A 387 13.44 19.94 -6.24
C PHE A 387 13.11 20.59 -7.59
N ALA A 388 13.05 21.92 -7.64
CA ALA A 388 12.88 22.65 -8.89
C ALA A 388 14.23 22.97 -9.55
N PRO A 389 14.31 22.91 -10.91
CA PRO A 389 15.53 23.13 -11.65
C PRO A 389 16.00 24.59 -11.61
N PRO A 390 17.30 24.88 -11.90
CA PRO A 390 17.80 26.24 -11.97
C PRO A 390 17.24 27.00 -13.18
N GLY A 391 17.18 28.34 -13.07
CA GLY A 391 17.05 29.28 -14.17
C GLY A 391 15.65 29.51 -14.73
N GLU A 392 14.75 28.56 -14.67
CA GLU A 392 13.47 28.63 -15.38
C GLU A 392 12.39 29.46 -14.66
N PRO A 393 11.49 30.11 -15.39
CA PRO A 393 10.29 30.66 -14.80
C PRO A 393 9.41 29.50 -14.27
N LEU A 394 8.65 29.77 -13.22
CA LEU A 394 7.68 28.82 -12.68
C LEU A 394 6.61 28.50 -13.74
N GLY A 395 6.35 27.22 -13.96
CA GLY A 395 5.35 26.74 -14.91
C GLY A 395 5.78 25.42 -15.56
N CYS A 396 4.88 24.82 -16.34
CA CYS A 396 5.12 23.60 -17.07
C CYS A 396 5.70 23.91 -18.45
N GLY A 397 7.00 24.02 -18.57
CA GLY A 397 7.72 24.25 -19.82
C GLY A 397 8.82 23.20 -20.02
N PRO A 398 9.48 23.15 -21.19
CA PRO A 398 10.61 22.24 -21.38
C PRO A 398 11.81 22.72 -20.57
N SER A 399 12.30 21.89 -19.65
CA SER A 399 13.53 22.15 -18.90
C SER A 399 14.75 21.52 -19.58
N GLU A 400 15.88 22.25 -19.61
CA GLU A 400 17.17 21.73 -20.07
C GLU A 400 18.04 21.18 -18.91
N ALA A 401 17.57 21.33 -17.67
CA ALA A 401 18.23 20.74 -16.51
C ALA A 401 18.13 19.22 -16.51
N TRP A 402 19.10 18.55 -15.92
CA TRP A 402 19.15 17.11 -15.84
C TRP A 402 18.97 16.61 -14.41
N VAL A 403 17.96 15.79 -14.22
CA VAL A 403 17.89 14.90 -13.06
C VAL A 403 18.90 13.78 -13.26
N THR A 404 19.61 13.43 -12.19
CA THR A 404 20.64 12.38 -12.21
C THR A 404 20.39 11.31 -11.18
N ALA A 405 20.84 10.07 -11.47
CA ALA A 405 20.74 8.94 -10.56
C ALA A 405 21.40 9.23 -9.22
N VAL A 406 20.67 8.99 -8.13
CA VAL A 406 21.15 9.25 -6.76
C VAL A 406 22.11 8.19 -6.24
N ALA A 407 22.13 7.01 -6.86
CA ALA A 407 22.97 5.85 -6.53
C ALA A 407 23.26 5.02 -7.79
N PRO A 408 24.10 3.98 -7.74
CA PRO A 408 24.11 2.95 -8.78
C PRO A 408 22.88 2.06 -8.66
N GLY A 409 22.24 1.72 -9.80
CA GLY A 409 21.05 0.87 -9.81
C GLY A 409 20.65 0.42 -11.21
N LEU A 410 19.55 -0.32 -11.26
CA LEU A 410 18.89 -0.75 -12.48
C LEU A 410 17.57 0.03 -12.65
N ILE A 411 17.37 0.68 -13.79
CA ILE A 411 16.07 1.29 -14.09
C ILE A 411 15.08 0.17 -14.46
N ILE A 412 14.08 -0.04 -13.64
CA ILE A 412 13.11 -1.12 -13.82
C ILE A 412 11.79 -0.64 -14.42
N ARG A 413 11.46 0.65 -14.27
CA ARG A 413 10.28 1.28 -14.86
C ARG A 413 10.60 2.70 -15.32
N ALA A 414 10.06 3.11 -16.48
CA ALA A 414 10.29 4.44 -17.05
C ALA A 414 9.13 4.84 -17.99
N ASN A 415 7.96 5.14 -17.43
CA ASN A 415 6.76 5.52 -18.17
C ASN A 415 5.88 6.50 -17.38
N ASN A 416 4.98 7.19 -18.07
CA ASN A 416 3.96 8.07 -17.47
C ASN A 416 4.53 9.05 -16.43
N GLY A 417 5.66 9.70 -16.76
CA GLY A 417 6.32 10.65 -15.86
C GLY A 417 7.07 10.03 -14.69
N ALA A 418 7.03 8.71 -14.49
CA ALA A 418 7.71 8.02 -13.40
C ALA A 418 8.92 7.22 -13.90
N VAL A 419 10.04 7.32 -13.19
CA VAL A 419 11.21 6.44 -13.34
C VAL A 419 11.46 5.78 -11.98
N VAL A 420 11.60 4.46 -11.97
CA VAL A 420 11.93 3.69 -10.76
C VAL A 420 13.28 3.02 -10.95
N GLU A 421 14.18 3.33 -10.02
CA GLU A 421 15.52 2.78 -9.92
C GLU A 421 15.56 1.74 -8.80
N ASP A 422 15.98 0.53 -9.11
CA ASP A 422 16.20 -0.57 -8.20
C ASP A 422 17.69 -0.61 -7.82
N LEU A 423 18.00 -0.45 -6.53
CA LEU A 423 19.37 -0.27 -6.06
C LEU A 423 20.11 -1.59 -5.80
N ASP A 424 19.41 -2.71 -5.61
CA ASP A 424 20.07 -4.02 -5.45
C ASP A 424 20.21 -4.77 -6.79
N GLY A 425 19.53 -4.30 -7.83
CA GLY A 425 19.72 -4.73 -9.21
C GLY A 425 19.12 -6.10 -9.54
N ASP A 426 18.18 -6.59 -8.72
CA ASP A 426 17.52 -7.88 -8.94
C ASP A 426 16.37 -7.79 -9.97
N GLY A 427 16.00 -6.58 -10.37
CA GLY A 427 14.97 -6.29 -11.37
C GLY A 427 13.54 -6.31 -10.82
N LEU A 428 13.38 -6.34 -9.51
CA LEU A 428 12.09 -6.39 -8.82
C LEU A 428 11.83 -5.11 -8.02
N GLU A 429 10.73 -4.44 -8.28
CA GLU A 429 10.31 -3.25 -7.53
C GLU A 429 9.85 -3.58 -6.09
N GLN A 430 9.57 -4.87 -5.83
CA GLN A 430 9.04 -5.40 -4.59
C GLN A 430 10.10 -5.71 -3.54
N THR A 431 11.37 -5.73 -3.91
CA THR A 431 12.49 -6.15 -3.06
C THR A 431 13.51 -5.03 -2.91
N GLY A 432 14.20 -5.01 -1.78
CA GLY A 432 15.27 -4.06 -1.55
C GLY A 432 14.86 -2.59 -1.56
N TRP A 433 15.85 -1.73 -1.79
CA TRP A 433 15.67 -0.29 -1.91
C TRP A 433 15.32 0.13 -3.33
N THR A 434 14.24 0.88 -3.49
CA THR A 434 13.89 1.52 -4.75
C THR A 434 13.73 3.04 -4.59
N ILE A 435 14.10 3.77 -5.64
CA ILE A 435 13.96 5.23 -5.73
C ILE A 435 12.96 5.55 -6.83
N LEU A 436 11.98 6.38 -6.51
CA LEU A 436 11.05 6.96 -7.47
C LEU A 436 11.50 8.37 -7.84
N TYR A 437 11.68 8.61 -9.13
CA TYR A 437 11.81 9.93 -9.73
C TYR A 437 10.50 10.22 -10.47
N MET A 438 9.71 11.15 -9.98
CA MET A 438 8.45 11.53 -10.60
C MET A 438 8.57 12.86 -11.33
N HIS A 439 7.65 13.13 -12.24
CA HIS A 439 7.61 14.28 -13.13
C HIS A 439 8.77 14.32 -14.14
N MET A 440 9.22 13.13 -14.57
CA MET A 440 10.23 13.01 -15.62
C MET A 440 9.62 13.18 -17.00
N GLU A 441 10.11 14.17 -17.78
CA GLU A 441 9.69 14.41 -19.16
C GLU A 441 9.89 13.15 -20.01
N SER A 442 9.01 12.89 -20.96
CA SER A 442 9.16 11.79 -21.94
C SER A 442 10.37 11.95 -22.87
N ARG A 443 10.76 13.22 -23.13
CA ARG A 443 11.95 13.57 -23.91
C ARG A 443 13.22 13.11 -23.19
N GLU A 444 14.06 12.32 -23.87
CA GLU A 444 15.36 11.83 -23.40
C GLU A 444 15.32 11.12 -22.02
N ARG A 445 14.14 10.69 -21.56
CA ARG A 445 14.02 9.88 -20.35
C ARG A 445 14.76 8.57 -20.49
N VAL A 446 15.50 8.17 -19.46
CA VAL A 446 16.19 6.88 -19.38
C VAL A 446 15.19 5.73 -19.62
N LYS A 447 15.65 4.64 -20.21
CA LYS A 447 14.80 3.49 -20.51
C LYS A 447 14.90 2.42 -19.42
N ALA A 448 13.81 1.71 -19.18
CA ALA A 448 13.84 0.49 -18.38
C ALA A 448 14.86 -0.52 -18.94
N GLY A 449 15.54 -1.25 -18.06
CA GLY A 449 16.65 -2.14 -18.38
C GLY A 449 18.02 -1.45 -18.42
N THR A 450 18.11 -0.14 -18.22
CA THR A 450 19.39 0.60 -18.17
C THR A 450 20.03 0.47 -16.79
N LEU A 451 21.29 0.01 -16.74
CA LEU A 451 22.13 0.13 -15.55
C LEU A 451 22.69 1.54 -15.48
N VAL A 452 22.50 2.21 -14.36
CA VAL A 452 22.99 3.58 -14.10
C VAL A 452 24.03 3.59 -13.00
N GLN A 453 24.93 4.57 -13.07
CA GLN A 453 25.85 4.92 -11.98
C GLN A 453 25.41 6.24 -11.36
N THR A 454 25.82 6.50 -10.12
CA THR A 454 25.56 7.78 -9.46
C THR A 454 25.98 8.95 -10.35
N GLY A 455 25.04 9.85 -10.64
CA GLY A 455 25.25 11.02 -11.49
C GLY A 455 24.94 10.81 -12.97
N ASP A 456 24.57 9.59 -13.40
CA ASP A 456 24.07 9.34 -14.76
C ASP A 456 22.73 10.03 -14.98
N LYS A 457 22.45 10.40 -16.23
CA LYS A 457 21.24 11.12 -16.61
C LYS A 457 20.00 10.22 -16.51
N ILE A 458 18.99 10.68 -15.77
CA ILE A 458 17.66 10.02 -15.65
C ILE A 458 16.67 10.64 -16.65
N GLY A 459 16.62 11.95 -16.75
CA GLY A 459 15.70 12.70 -17.60
C GLY A 459 15.66 14.16 -17.23
N HIS A 460 14.70 14.88 -17.79
CA HIS A 460 14.44 16.28 -17.48
C HIS A 460 13.27 16.39 -16.52
N PRO A 461 13.30 17.31 -15.52
CA PRO A 461 12.14 17.58 -14.69
C PRO A 461 11.06 18.25 -15.52
N SER A 462 9.80 17.95 -15.25
CA SER A 462 8.64 18.44 -15.98
C SER A 462 7.38 18.44 -15.11
N CYS A 463 6.21 18.56 -15.75
CA CYS A 463 4.91 18.32 -15.12
C CYS A 463 4.26 17.00 -15.58
N GLU A 464 4.99 16.11 -16.25
CA GLU A 464 4.44 14.82 -16.66
C GLU A 464 4.19 13.90 -15.46
N GLY A 465 3.10 13.17 -15.50
CA GLY A 465 2.73 12.17 -14.49
C GLY A 465 2.26 12.80 -13.17
N GLY A 466 0.99 12.63 -12.85
CA GLY A 466 0.40 13.22 -11.64
C GLY A 466 0.10 14.72 -11.72
N LEU A 467 -0.21 15.32 -10.58
CA LEU A 467 -0.53 16.74 -10.47
C LEU A 467 0.75 17.54 -10.23
N ALA A 468 1.03 18.50 -11.08
CA ALA A 468 2.13 19.46 -10.93
C ALA A 468 1.72 20.82 -11.46
N ASN A 469 2.13 21.90 -10.79
CA ASN A 469 1.88 23.28 -11.19
C ASN A 469 3.10 23.94 -11.82
N ALA A 470 4.28 23.34 -11.69
CA ALA A 470 5.54 23.78 -12.26
C ALA A 470 6.51 22.60 -12.44
N ASP A 471 7.52 22.77 -13.30
CA ASP A 471 8.56 21.78 -13.52
C ASP A 471 9.38 21.55 -12.25
N HIS A 472 9.37 20.31 -11.77
CA HIS A 472 10.16 19.89 -10.64
C HIS A 472 10.47 18.38 -10.73
N LEU A 473 11.37 17.94 -9.88
CA LEU A 473 11.57 16.54 -9.55
C LEU A 473 10.90 16.27 -8.21
N HIS A 474 9.98 15.31 -8.17
CA HIS A 474 9.49 14.66 -6.95
C HIS A 474 10.30 13.37 -6.75
N LEU A 475 10.99 13.26 -5.62
CA LEU A 475 11.91 12.17 -5.32
C LEU A 475 11.48 11.43 -4.05
N ALA A 476 11.16 10.14 -4.16
CA ALA A 476 10.75 9.32 -3.03
C ALA A 476 11.50 7.99 -2.97
N ARG A 477 11.45 7.31 -1.82
CA ARG A 477 12.13 6.02 -1.61
C ARG A 477 11.23 5.00 -0.94
N ARG A 478 11.48 3.71 -1.28
CA ARG A 478 10.82 2.56 -0.66
C ARG A 478 11.84 1.49 -0.29
N TYR A 479 11.46 0.65 0.68
CA TYR A 479 12.15 -0.60 0.98
C TYR A 479 11.14 -1.74 1.05
N ASN A 480 11.33 -2.80 0.27
CA ASN A 480 10.38 -3.91 0.15
C ASN A 480 8.93 -3.43 -0.08
N GLY A 481 8.74 -2.42 -0.95
CA GLY A 481 7.45 -1.79 -1.22
C GLY A 481 6.96 -0.80 -0.15
N LEU A 482 7.53 -0.78 1.05
CA LEU A 482 7.13 0.16 2.09
C LEU A 482 7.68 1.57 1.79
N TRP A 483 6.81 2.56 1.71
CA TRP A 483 7.20 3.97 1.66
C TRP A 483 7.88 4.37 2.97
N ILE A 484 9.11 4.90 2.88
CA ILE A 484 9.87 5.34 4.05
C ILE A 484 9.73 6.85 4.20
N PRO A 485 9.10 7.37 5.27
CA PRO A 485 8.94 8.80 5.45
C PRO A 485 10.26 9.55 5.32
N ALA A 486 10.26 10.70 4.63
CA ALA A 486 11.48 11.48 4.42
C ALA A 486 12.03 12.05 5.74
N ALA A 487 11.16 12.37 6.69
CA ALA A 487 11.52 12.84 8.02
C ALA A 487 11.46 11.73 9.11
N ASP A 488 11.57 10.43 8.73
CA ASP A 488 11.59 9.35 9.72
C ASP A 488 12.73 9.56 10.73
N PRO A 489 12.46 9.58 12.05
CA PRO A 489 13.49 9.90 13.05
C PRO A 489 14.61 8.87 13.14
N ASN A 490 14.36 7.62 12.74
CA ASN A 490 15.33 6.52 12.78
C ASN A 490 16.04 6.33 11.43
N MET A 491 15.41 6.75 10.35
CA MET A 491 15.92 6.56 8.98
C MET A 491 15.53 7.77 8.10
N PRO A 492 16.00 8.99 8.43
CA PRO A 492 15.68 10.17 7.62
C PRO A 492 16.21 10.02 6.19
N PHE A 493 15.61 10.73 5.24
CA PHE A 493 16.14 10.79 3.88
C PHE A 493 17.44 11.60 3.90
N VAL A 494 18.54 10.96 3.54
CA VAL A 494 19.88 11.58 3.55
C VAL A 494 20.47 11.56 2.14
N MET A 495 20.86 12.73 1.61
CA MET A 495 21.50 12.87 0.30
C MET A 495 22.70 13.83 0.41
N ASP A 496 23.88 13.40 -0.04
CA ASP A 496 25.14 14.16 0.13
C ASP A 496 25.36 14.70 1.55
N GLY A 497 24.88 13.98 2.56
CA GLY A 497 24.94 14.38 3.97
C GLY A 497 23.90 15.43 4.40
N TYR A 498 23.02 15.89 3.52
CA TYR A 498 21.82 16.62 3.90
C TYR A 498 20.81 15.66 4.50
N VAL A 499 20.36 15.94 5.71
CA VAL A 499 19.37 15.14 6.46
C VAL A 499 18.04 15.86 6.39
N ALA A 500 17.00 15.16 5.90
CA ALA A 500 15.66 15.69 5.85
C ALA A 500 15.00 15.66 7.25
N SER A 501 14.19 16.68 7.53
CA SER A 501 13.33 16.78 8.71
C SER A 501 12.07 17.56 8.37
N GLY A 502 11.01 17.41 9.18
CA GLY A 502 9.74 18.09 9.00
C GLY A 502 9.14 18.52 10.34
N ASN A 503 8.01 19.21 10.29
CA ASN A 503 7.27 19.73 11.46
C ASN A 503 5.81 19.24 11.49
N GLU A 504 5.50 18.11 10.82
CA GLU A 504 4.16 17.55 10.67
C GLU A 504 3.19 18.40 9.81
N VAL A 505 3.73 19.35 9.05
CA VAL A 505 3.01 20.09 8.00
C VAL A 505 3.52 19.60 6.67
N GLU A 506 2.62 19.17 5.81
CA GLU A 506 2.94 18.64 4.49
C GLU A 506 3.60 19.71 3.61
N TYR A 507 4.61 19.32 2.83
CA TYR A 507 5.49 20.20 2.03
C TYR A 507 6.40 21.14 2.84
N ASP A 508 6.25 21.24 4.16
CA ASP A 508 7.13 22.04 5.01
C ASP A 508 8.24 21.17 5.62
N GLY A 509 9.43 21.71 5.72
CA GLY A 509 10.57 20.99 6.30
C GLY A 509 11.92 21.55 5.91
N TRP A 510 12.95 20.81 6.30
CA TRP A 510 14.33 21.28 6.19
C TRP A 510 15.27 20.16 5.70
N LEU A 511 16.31 20.59 4.99
CA LEU A 511 17.49 19.79 4.69
C LEU A 511 18.69 20.39 5.42
N THR A 512 19.31 19.63 6.33
CA THR A 512 20.39 20.13 7.19
C THR A 512 21.69 19.39 6.93
N ARG A 513 22.79 20.13 6.68
CA ARG A 513 24.14 19.58 6.52
C ARG A 513 25.16 20.51 7.18
N ASN A 514 25.98 20.00 8.11
CA ASN A 514 27.08 20.75 8.75
C ASN A 514 26.64 22.11 9.34
N GLY A 515 25.46 22.18 9.93
CA GLY A 515 24.89 23.40 10.50
C GLY A 515 24.24 24.35 9.49
N LYS A 516 24.38 24.10 8.18
CA LYS A 516 23.60 24.82 7.15
C LYS A 516 22.20 24.19 7.11
N VAL A 517 21.18 25.03 7.23
CA VAL A 517 19.76 24.65 7.12
C VAL A 517 19.21 25.25 5.84
N ILE A 518 18.52 24.43 5.06
CA ILE A 518 17.81 24.82 3.84
C ILE A 518 16.34 24.51 4.11
N GLU A 519 15.49 25.52 4.02
CA GLU A 519 14.06 25.43 4.27
C GLU A 519 13.32 25.17 2.95
N ALA A 520 12.33 24.29 2.97
CA ALA A 520 11.45 24.09 1.84
C ALA A 520 10.61 25.36 1.63
N TRP A 521 10.50 25.81 0.38
CA TRP A 521 9.75 27.00 0.03
C TRP A 521 9.06 26.83 -1.32
N ASP A 522 7.77 27.07 -1.38
CA ASP A 522 7.01 27.03 -2.64
C ASP A 522 7.52 28.15 -3.57
N GLY A 523 8.26 27.75 -4.61
CA GLY A 523 8.92 28.62 -5.56
C GLY A 523 10.43 28.79 -5.31
N LYS A 524 11.02 29.83 -5.94
CA LYS A 524 12.48 30.09 -5.93
C LYS A 524 12.84 31.21 -4.96
N ASN A 525 13.71 30.90 -4.00
CA ASN A 525 14.17 31.82 -2.98
C ASN A 525 15.60 31.45 -2.58
N THR A 526 16.37 32.42 -2.06
CA THR A 526 17.74 32.15 -1.55
C THR A 526 17.76 31.24 -0.32
N ILE A 527 16.64 31.13 0.43
CA ILE A 527 16.55 30.27 1.61
C ILE A 527 16.45 28.78 1.24
N ASN A 528 15.93 28.45 0.05
CA ASN A 528 15.76 27.08 -0.42
C ASN A 528 16.77 26.65 -1.49
N GLU A 529 17.80 27.47 -1.75
CA GLU A 529 18.89 27.12 -2.65
C GLU A 529 19.71 25.95 -2.09
N ILE A 530 19.80 24.88 -2.87
CA ILE A 530 20.59 23.69 -2.54
C ILE A 530 21.58 23.38 -3.65
N GLN A 531 22.79 23.01 -3.24
CA GLN A 531 23.89 22.69 -4.15
C GLN A 531 24.56 21.38 -3.70
N ARG A 532 24.84 20.53 -4.68
CA ARG A 532 25.62 19.32 -4.52
C ARG A 532 27.12 19.62 -4.42
#